data_d26bab1ed66b9c8747852a6f72db59d0
#
_entry.id   d26bab1ed66b9c8747852a6f72db59d0
#
_cell.length_a   1.000
_cell.length_b   1.000
_cell.length_c   1.000
_cell.angle_alpha   90.00
_cell.angle_beta   90.00
_cell.angle_gamma   90.00
#
_symmetry.space_group_name_H-M   'P 1'
#
loop_
_entity.id
_entity.type
_entity.pdbx_description
1 polymer ?
#
loop_
_entity_poly.entity_id
_entity_poly.type
_entity_poly.pdbx_seq_one_letter_code
_entity_poly.pdbx_strand_id
1 'polypeptide(L)'
;MPHTVYYSDDFCRATHAFDTTRKSRWVADSLRTRPVDGVSLEAPAPAAVADVEAVHAPEYVAAIRDGEPDGVASSSGLAWCESMLGSVLASTGGMVAAVTRAARSGVAGSLSSGMHHARRSHGLGFCTFNGLVVAARAAEALGYERILILDLDAHGGGGTASLISGNVRISHLDLVVDPFDVHEDSIDLSRRSPLDYLTVLSASLEALRPDFVIYNAGMDVAEGDCGPGGFDSRIIAAREVTVFEWAQRIGVPICYGLAGGYESPTRSRESLVAHHRSTIRAAERICG
;
A
#
# COMPACT_ATOMS: atom_id res chain seq x y z
N MET A 1 -6.93 14.62 16.90
CA MET A 1 -7.85 13.43 16.82
C MET A 1 -6.97 12.19 16.82
N PRO A 2 -7.41 11.02 17.36
CA PRO A 2 -6.56 9.85 17.36
C PRO A 2 -6.20 9.45 15.93
N HIS A 3 -4.99 8.94 15.74
CA HIS A 3 -4.52 8.37 14.49
C HIS A 3 -5.31 7.10 14.18
N THR A 4 -6.15 7.14 13.16
CA THR A 4 -6.99 6.01 12.78
C THR A 4 -6.28 5.10 11.80
N VAL A 5 -6.28 3.79 12.09
CA VAL A 5 -5.84 2.72 11.21
C VAL A 5 -7.04 1.83 10.86
N TYR A 6 -7.34 1.70 9.58
CA TYR A 6 -8.48 0.94 9.11
C TYR A 6 -8.16 -0.54 8.93
N TYR A 7 -9.03 -1.37 9.49
CA TYR A 7 -8.99 -2.82 9.35
C TYR A 7 -10.37 -3.45 9.53
N SER A 8 -10.70 -4.42 8.71
CA SER A 8 -11.82 -5.33 8.87
C SER A 8 -11.35 -6.78 8.69
N ASP A 9 -11.95 -7.72 9.39
CA ASP A 9 -11.70 -9.15 9.17
C ASP A 9 -12.06 -9.57 7.72
N ASP A 10 -12.89 -8.78 7.04
CA ASP A 10 -13.22 -8.97 5.63
C ASP A 10 -12.01 -8.82 4.70
N PHE A 11 -10.96 -8.07 5.08
CA PHE A 11 -9.70 -8.00 4.32
C PHE A 11 -9.06 -9.38 4.10
N CYS A 12 -9.33 -10.31 5.00
CA CYS A 12 -8.76 -11.65 5.03
C CYS A 12 -9.77 -12.75 4.72
N ARG A 13 -10.95 -12.45 4.15
CA ARG A 13 -11.96 -13.47 3.80
C ARG A 13 -11.48 -14.42 2.71
N ALA A 14 -10.85 -13.90 1.67
CA ALA A 14 -10.20 -14.71 0.63
C ALA A 14 -8.85 -15.23 1.16
N THR A 15 -8.90 -16.14 2.13
CA THR A 15 -7.70 -16.67 2.79
C THR A 15 -7.00 -17.68 1.91
N HIS A 16 -5.86 -17.29 1.38
CA HIS A 16 -4.91 -18.18 0.70
C HIS A 16 -3.73 -18.49 1.62
N ALA A 17 -2.92 -19.49 1.24
CA ALA A 17 -1.68 -19.79 1.94
C ALA A 17 -0.57 -18.75 1.66
N PHE A 18 -0.93 -17.51 1.34
CA PHE A 18 -0.04 -16.43 1.01
C PHE A 18 -0.26 -15.19 1.90
N ASP A 19 0.80 -14.53 2.32
CA ASP A 19 0.76 -13.54 3.39
C ASP A 19 0.02 -12.25 3.02
N THR A 20 -0.01 -11.89 1.72
CA THR A 20 -0.81 -10.78 1.22
C THR A 20 -2.25 -10.83 1.69
N THR A 21 -2.83 -12.03 1.81
CA THR A 21 -4.22 -12.23 2.24
C THR A 21 -4.38 -12.42 3.75
N ARG A 22 -3.30 -12.47 4.53
CA ARG A 22 -3.31 -12.82 5.96
C ARG A 22 -2.68 -11.79 6.89
N LYS A 23 -1.63 -11.10 6.43
CA LYS A 23 -0.79 -10.23 7.28
C LYS A 23 -1.57 -9.07 7.92
N SER A 24 -2.61 -8.57 7.27
CA SER A 24 -3.50 -7.53 7.82
C SER A 24 -4.04 -7.93 9.19
N ARG A 25 -4.49 -9.20 9.33
CA ARG A 25 -4.96 -9.75 10.61
C ARG A 25 -3.84 -9.83 11.65
N TRP A 26 -2.66 -10.28 11.28
CA TRP A 26 -1.53 -10.38 12.19
C TRP A 26 -1.13 -9.03 12.78
N VAL A 27 -1.12 -7.99 11.94
CA VAL A 27 -0.85 -6.61 12.38
C VAL A 27 -1.97 -6.11 13.27
N ALA A 28 -3.25 -6.31 12.89
CA ALA A 28 -4.41 -5.92 13.69
C ALA A 28 -4.41 -6.59 15.07
N ASP A 29 -4.17 -7.90 15.14
CA ASP A 29 -4.10 -8.64 16.40
C ASP A 29 -2.93 -8.17 17.26
N SER A 30 -1.81 -7.83 16.65
CA SER A 30 -0.68 -7.23 17.34
C SER A 30 -1.01 -5.85 17.91
N LEU A 31 -1.82 -5.03 17.24
CA LEU A 31 -2.28 -3.73 17.74
C LEU A 31 -3.30 -3.89 18.89
N ARG A 32 -4.17 -4.91 18.80
CA ARG A 32 -5.14 -5.24 19.87
C ARG A 32 -4.45 -5.74 21.15
N THR A 33 -3.42 -6.58 21.00
CA THR A 33 -2.70 -7.18 22.15
C THR A 33 -1.61 -6.29 22.72
N ARG A 34 -1.00 -5.45 21.91
CA ARG A 34 0.04 -4.49 22.27
C ARG A 34 -0.26 -3.15 21.59
N PRO A 35 -1.20 -2.36 22.10
CA PRO A 35 -1.59 -1.08 21.50
C PRO A 35 -0.41 -0.15 21.25
N VAL A 36 -0.58 0.75 20.31
CA VAL A 36 0.27 1.93 20.15
C VAL A 36 -0.57 3.09 20.65
N ASP A 37 -0.04 3.85 21.62
CA ASP A 37 -0.74 4.98 22.21
C ASP A 37 -1.10 5.99 21.10
N GLY A 38 -2.28 6.57 21.18
CA GLY A 38 -2.78 7.49 20.16
C GLY A 38 -3.40 6.84 18.93
N VAL A 39 -3.20 5.52 18.70
CA VAL A 39 -3.71 4.78 17.55
C VAL A 39 -5.03 4.09 17.86
N SER A 40 -6.02 4.24 16.98
CA SER A 40 -7.29 3.50 17.00
C SER A 40 -7.44 2.58 15.78
N LEU A 41 -8.03 1.39 15.97
CA LEU A 41 -8.47 0.52 14.87
C LEU A 41 -9.95 0.75 14.60
N GLU A 42 -10.30 1.06 13.36
CA GLU A 42 -11.68 1.24 12.91
C GLU A 42 -11.98 0.36 11.69
N ALA A 43 -13.22 -0.14 11.60
CA ALA A 43 -13.65 -0.90 10.43
C ALA A 43 -14.12 0.07 9.33
N PRO A 44 -13.55 -0.02 8.11
CA PRO A 44 -14.02 0.78 6.98
C PRO A 44 -15.24 0.15 6.32
N ALA A 45 -16.03 0.94 5.60
CA ALA A 45 -16.94 0.40 4.60
C ALA A 45 -16.15 -0.17 3.41
N PRO A 46 -16.63 -1.25 2.76
CA PRO A 46 -16.07 -1.70 1.48
C PRO A 46 -16.15 -0.59 0.42
N ALA A 47 -15.21 -0.58 -0.52
CA ALA A 47 -15.30 0.28 -1.69
C ALA A 47 -16.55 -0.04 -2.51
N ALA A 48 -17.19 0.98 -3.08
CA ALA A 48 -18.27 0.75 -4.02
C ALA A 48 -17.73 0.11 -5.32
N VAL A 49 -18.47 -0.82 -5.91
CA VAL A 49 -18.09 -1.44 -7.18
C VAL A 49 -17.84 -0.37 -8.25
N ALA A 50 -18.67 0.68 -8.29
CA ALA A 50 -18.53 1.77 -9.25
C ALA A 50 -17.20 2.55 -9.10
N ASP A 51 -16.65 2.69 -7.88
CA ASP A 51 -15.35 3.34 -7.68
C ASP A 51 -14.21 2.47 -8.23
N VAL A 52 -14.35 1.14 -8.10
CA VAL A 52 -13.39 0.19 -8.66
C VAL A 52 -13.48 0.15 -10.19
N GLU A 53 -14.70 0.16 -10.76
CA GLU A 53 -14.96 0.20 -12.21
C GLU A 53 -14.51 1.53 -12.86
N ALA A 54 -14.38 2.60 -12.10
CA ALA A 54 -13.76 3.84 -12.58
C ALA A 54 -12.25 3.68 -12.88
N VAL A 55 -11.60 2.66 -12.31
CA VAL A 55 -10.17 2.36 -12.46
C VAL A 55 -9.95 1.10 -13.29
N HIS A 56 -10.72 0.05 -13.03
CA HIS A 56 -10.62 -1.24 -13.71
C HIS A 56 -11.72 -1.41 -14.76
N ALA A 57 -11.50 -2.28 -15.73
CA ALA A 57 -12.52 -2.62 -16.73
C ALA A 57 -13.69 -3.32 -16.06
N PRO A 58 -14.95 -2.96 -16.37
CA PRO A 58 -16.14 -3.63 -15.80
C PRO A 58 -16.14 -5.14 -16.01
N GLU A 59 -15.62 -5.61 -17.14
CA GLU A 59 -15.52 -7.04 -17.48
C GLU A 59 -14.55 -7.76 -16.54
N TYR A 60 -13.47 -7.09 -16.12
CA TYR A 60 -12.53 -7.63 -15.13
C TYR A 60 -13.17 -7.69 -13.74
N VAL A 61 -13.86 -6.64 -13.33
CA VAL A 61 -14.59 -6.62 -12.05
C VAL A 61 -15.67 -7.72 -12.03
N ALA A 62 -16.38 -7.91 -13.15
CA ALA A 62 -17.34 -9.02 -13.31
C ALA A 62 -16.67 -10.39 -13.21
N ALA A 63 -15.49 -10.57 -13.82
CA ALA A 63 -14.74 -11.83 -13.71
C ALA A 63 -14.33 -12.14 -12.26
N ILE A 64 -13.90 -11.13 -11.48
CA ILE A 64 -13.60 -11.31 -10.04
C ILE A 64 -14.87 -11.64 -9.25
N ARG A 65 -16.05 -11.10 -9.63
CA ARG A 65 -17.32 -11.40 -8.97
C ARG A 65 -17.78 -12.81 -9.26
N ASP A 66 -17.71 -13.25 -10.52
CA ASP A 66 -18.37 -14.45 -11.01
C ASP A 66 -17.42 -15.67 -11.08
N GLY A 67 -16.10 -15.45 -11.02
CA GLY A 67 -15.08 -16.50 -11.17
C GLY A 67 -14.80 -16.88 -12.62
N GLU A 68 -15.40 -16.19 -13.59
CA GLU A 68 -15.33 -16.53 -15.01
C GLU A 68 -14.98 -15.31 -15.88
N PRO A 69 -14.13 -15.48 -16.88
CA PRO A 69 -13.32 -16.69 -17.14
C PRO A 69 -12.20 -16.86 -16.08
N ASP A 70 -11.93 -18.10 -15.68
CA ASP A 70 -10.96 -18.42 -14.60
C ASP A 70 -9.59 -17.79 -14.81
N GLY A 71 -9.05 -17.80 -16.02
CA GLY A 71 -7.76 -17.19 -16.32
C GLY A 71 -7.72 -15.66 -16.08
N VAL A 72 -8.87 -14.98 -16.06
CA VAL A 72 -8.99 -13.56 -15.73
C VAL A 72 -9.25 -13.41 -14.22
N ALA A 73 -10.15 -14.20 -13.66
CA ALA A 73 -10.50 -14.17 -12.24
C ALA A 73 -9.31 -14.51 -11.33
N SER A 74 -8.42 -15.42 -11.78
CA SER A 74 -7.22 -15.86 -11.07
C SER A 74 -5.94 -15.16 -11.55
N SER A 75 -6.04 -14.13 -12.39
CA SER A 75 -4.89 -13.46 -13.03
C SER A 75 -3.90 -12.81 -12.06
N SER A 76 -4.33 -12.50 -10.84
CA SER A 76 -3.45 -12.01 -9.78
C SER A 76 -2.41 -13.04 -9.30
N GLY A 77 -2.54 -14.31 -9.69
CA GLY A 77 -1.76 -15.43 -9.16
C GLY A 77 -2.38 -16.07 -7.91
N LEU A 78 -3.50 -15.53 -7.43
CA LEU A 78 -4.32 -16.14 -6.39
C LEU A 78 -5.47 -16.90 -7.05
N ALA A 79 -5.67 -18.16 -6.66
CA ALA A 79 -6.81 -18.92 -7.15
C ALA A 79 -8.13 -18.22 -6.76
N TRP A 80 -9.05 -18.12 -7.69
CA TRP A 80 -10.33 -17.50 -7.39
C TRP A 80 -11.13 -18.27 -6.31
N CYS A 81 -11.86 -17.53 -5.51
CA CYS A 81 -12.83 -18.08 -4.56
C CYS A 81 -14.00 -17.10 -4.39
N GLU A 82 -15.16 -17.62 -3.98
CA GLU A 82 -16.39 -16.86 -3.84
C GLU A 82 -16.27 -15.61 -2.95
N SER A 83 -15.38 -15.64 -1.96
CA SER A 83 -15.12 -14.49 -1.07
C SER A 83 -14.14 -13.46 -1.64
N MET A 84 -13.58 -13.68 -2.83
CA MET A 84 -12.53 -12.82 -3.42
C MET A 84 -13.01 -11.38 -3.57
N LEU A 85 -14.14 -11.16 -4.26
CA LEU A 85 -14.66 -9.80 -4.49
C LEU A 85 -14.87 -9.05 -3.17
N GLY A 86 -15.53 -9.69 -2.20
CA GLY A 86 -15.78 -9.06 -0.89
C GLY A 86 -14.51 -8.67 -0.17
N SER A 87 -13.47 -9.53 -0.24
CA SER A 87 -12.17 -9.28 0.40
C SER A 87 -11.45 -8.09 -0.23
N VAL A 88 -11.37 -8.04 -1.56
CA VAL A 88 -10.65 -6.97 -2.26
C VAL A 88 -11.38 -5.63 -2.21
N LEU A 89 -12.73 -5.64 -2.21
CA LEU A 89 -13.53 -4.44 -1.98
C LEU A 89 -13.35 -3.89 -0.57
N ALA A 90 -13.32 -4.77 0.44
CA ALA A 90 -13.08 -4.35 1.82
C ALA A 90 -11.68 -3.72 1.98
N SER A 91 -10.64 -4.36 1.43
CA SER A 91 -9.28 -3.85 1.45
C SER A 91 -9.15 -2.51 0.72
N THR A 92 -9.74 -2.38 -0.48
CA THR A 92 -9.76 -1.12 -1.25
C THR A 92 -10.50 -0.02 -0.48
N GLY A 93 -11.64 -0.35 0.15
CA GLY A 93 -12.41 0.57 0.99
C GLY A 93 -11.62 1.09 2.18
N GLY A 94 -10.71 0.28 2.73
CA GLY A 94 -9.78 0.70 3.76
C GLY A 94 -8.87 1.85 3.30
N MET A 95 -8.35 1.79 2.08
CA MET A 95 -7.53 2.87 1.52
C MET A 95 -8.35 4.13 1.25
N VAL A 96 -9.56 4.00 0.71
CA VAL A 96 -10.48 5.14 0.49
C VAL A 96 -10.85 5.82 1.81
N ALA A 97 -11.12 5.03 2.86
CA ALA A 97 -11.39 5.55 4.19
C ALA A 97 -10.16 6.28 4.78
N ALA A 98 -8.95 5.72 4.58
CA ALA A 98 -7.70 6.34 5.02
C ALA A 98 -7.47 7.69 4.33
N VAL A 99 -7.74 7.82 3.02
CA VAL A 99 -7.71 9.11 2.30
C VAL A 99 -8.67 10.11 2.94
N THR A 100 -9.93 9.73 3.11
CA THR A 100 -10.97 10.60 3.67
C THR A 100 -10.61 11.06 5.10
N ARG A 101 -10.03 10.18 5.89
CA ARG A 101 -9.60 10.49 7.26
C ARG A 101 -8.36 11.38 7.27
N ALA A 102 -7.32 11.06 6.49
CA ALA A 102 -6.09 11.84 6.40
C ALA A 102 -6.36 13.29 5.94
N ALA A 103 -7.29 13.48 5.00
CA ALA A 103 -7.74 14.82 4.56
C ALA A 103 -8.26 15.69 5.70
N ARG A 104 -8.71 15.11 6.82
CA ARG A 104 -9.28 15.82 7.98
C ARG A 104 -8.34 15.88 9.17
N SER A 105 -7.51 14.86 9.35
CA SER A 105 -6.66 14.68 10.54
C SER A 105 -5.17 14.80 10.26
N GLY A 106 -4.77 14.98 8.99
CA GLY A 106 -3.36 15.01 8.58
C GLY A 106 -2.78 13.63 8.30
N VAL A 107 -3.16 12.59 9.05
CA VAL A 107 -2.64 11.23 8.88
C VAL A 107 -3.71 10.17 9.13
N ALA A 108 -3.65 9.07 8.37
CA ALA A 108 -4.42 7.85 8.63
C ALA A 108 -3.75 6.65 7.94
N GLY A 109 -4.05 5.43 8.43
CA GLY A 109 -3.54 4.22 7.84
C GLY A 109 -4.63 3.23 7.45
N SER A 110 -4.29 2.26 6.60
CA SER A 110 -5.07 1.06 6.35
C SER A 110 -4.17 -0.17 6.37
N LEU A 111 -4.64 -1.27 6.94
CA LEU A 111 -3.93 -2.54 6.88
C LEU A 111 -4.14 -3.27 5.54
N SER A 112 -4.46 -2.51 4.49
CA SER A 112 -4.64 -3.00 3.12
C SER A 112 -3.32 -3.41 2.49
N SER A 113 -3.36 -4.40 1.59
CA SER A 113 -2.18 -4.97 0.93
C SER A 113 -2.55 -5.53 -0.45
N GLY A 114 -1.54 -5.75 -1.31
CA GLY A 114 -1.73 -6.41 -2.59
C GLY A 114 -2.44 -5.54 -3.64
N MET A 115 -1.89 -4.36 -3.99
CA MET A 115 -2.58 -3.37 -4.82
C MET A 115 -1.83 -2.94 -6.07
N HIS A 116 -0.52 -2.65 -6.00
CA HIS A 116 0.20 -1.82 -6.99
C HIS A 116 0.46 -2.48 -8.35
N HIS A 117 0.45 -3.81 -8.43
CA HIS A 117 0.63 -4.53 -9.69
C HIS A 117 -0.65 -4.67 -10.53
N ALA A 118 -1.84 -4.52 -9.91
CA ALA A 118 -3.10 -4.70 -10.63
C ALA A 118 -3.27 -3.67 -11.73
N ARG A 119 -3.63 -4.15 -12.92
CA ARG A 119 -3.84 -3.37 -14.15
C ARG A 119 -5.33 -3.21 -14.45
N ARG A 120 -5.65 -2.47 -15.50
CA ARG A 120 -7.04 -2.16 -15.88
C ARG A 120 -7.90 -3.43 -16.05
N SER A 121 -7.37 -4.48 -16.70
CA SER A 121 -8.14 -5.66 -17.11
C SER A 121 -7.63 -6.98 -16.54
N HIS A 122 -6.66 -6.96 -15.63
CA HIS A 122 -6.15 -8.18 -14.98
C HIS A 122 -5.37 -7.84 -13.70
N GLY A 123 -5.30 -8.80 -12.80
CA GLY A 123 -4.41 -8.78 -11.65
C GLY A 123 -3.00 -9.26 -12.00
N LEU A 124 -2.04 -8.97 -11.16
CA LEU A 124 -0.64 -9.42 -11.28
C LEU A 124 0.00 -9.40 -9.88
N GLY A 125 0.99 -10.24 -9.62
CA GLY A 125 1.81 -10.15 -8.42
C GLY A 125 0.99 -10.15 -7.12
N PHE A 126 -0.03 -11.01 -7.03
CA PHE A 126 -0.97 -11.14 -5.93
C PHE A 126 -1.83 -9.89 -5.65
N CYS A 127 -1.87 -8.95 -6.60
CA CYS A 127 -2.70 -7.76 -6.57
C CYS A 127 -3.92 -7.96 -7.47
N THR A 128 -5.13 -7.93 -6.89
CA THR A 128 -6.38 -8.10 -7.64
C THR A 128 -6.91 -6.74 -8.12
N PHE A 129 -7.11 -5.77 -7.23
CA PHE A 129 -7.48 -4.40 -7.59
C PHE A 129 -6.41 -3.42 -7.12
N ASN A 130 -6.20 -2.36 -7.89
CA ASN A 130 -5.28 -1.28 -7.53
C ASN A 130 -5.96 -0.27 -6.61
N GLY A 131 -6.01 -0.63 -5.32
CA GLY A 131 -6.59 0.22 -4.28
C GLY A 131 -5.87 1.56 -4.09
N LEU A 132 -4.60 1.68 -4.52
CA LEU A 132 -3.87 2.95 -4.48
C LEU A 132 -4.44 3.95 -5.48
N VAL A 133 -4.73 3.50 -6.71
CA VAL A 133 -5.32 4.36 -7.74
C VAL A 133 -6.78 4.67 -7.40
N VAL A 134 -7.56 3.71 -6.87
CA VAL A 134 -8.93 4.00 -6.38
C VAL A 134 -8.89 5.04 -5.27
N ALA A 135 -7.96 4.94 -4.34
CA ALA A 135 -7.76 5.92 -3.27
C ALA A 135 -7.32 7.30 -3.83
N ALA A 136 -6.46 7.33 -4.85
CA ALA A 136 -6.06 8.57 -5.52
C ALA A 136 -7.25 9.24 -6.22
N ARG A 137 -8.14 8.48 -6.84
CA ARG A 137 -9.39 9.02 -7.41
C ARG A 137 -10.31 9.59 -6.31
N ALA A 138 -10.35 8.97 -5.13
CA ALA A 138 -11.08 9.52 -4.00
C ALA A 138 -10.46 10.84 -3.50
N ALA A 139 -9.13 10.98 -3.50
CA ALA A 139 -8.46 12.24 -3.17
C ALA A 139 -8.77 13.34 -4.22
N GLU A 140 -8.78 13.00 -5.54
CA GLU A 140 -9.23 13.93 -6.57
C GLU A 140 -10.67 14.43 -6.34
N ALA A 141 -11.58 13.53 -5.94
CA ALA A 141 -12.97 13.88 -5.64
C ALA A 141 -13.10 14.79 -4.41
N LEU A 142 -12.12 14.79 -3.50
CA LEU A 142 -12.02 15.73 -2.38
C LEU A 142 -11.40 17.08 -2.78
N GLY A 143 -10.95 17.24 -4.03
CA GLY A 143 -10.42 18.50 -4.57
C GLY A 143 -8.88 18.61 -4.54
N TYR A 144 -8.15 17.55 -4.25
CA TYR A 144 -6.69 17.53 -4.36
C TYR A 144 -6.26 17.49 -5.83
N GLU A 145 -5.21 18.24 -6.17
CA GLU A 145 -4.78 18.43 -7.57
C GLU A 145 -3.35 17.91 -7.85
N ARG A 146 -2.58 17.64 -6.81
CA ARG A 146 -1.20 17.11 -6.92
C ARG A 146 -1.04 15.94 -5.97
N ILE A 147 -1.61 14.82 -6.34
CA ILE A 147 -1.62 13.61 -5.53
C ILE A 147 -0.36 12.82 -5.86
N LEU A 148 0.42 12.45 -4.83
CA LEU A 148 1.56 11.57 -4.96
C LEU A 148 1.21 10.18 -4.46
N ILE A 149 1.35 9.18 -5.31
CA ILE A 149 1.49 7.78 -4.88
C ILE A 149 2.98 7.55 -4.66
N LEU A 150 3.36 7.38 -3.39
CA LEU A 150 4.72 7.06 -2.97
C LEU A 150 4.81 5.56 -2.77
N ASP A 151 5.48 4.86 -3.68
CA ASP A 151 5.64 3.41 -3.64
C ASP A 151 7.05 3.03 -3.18
N LEU A 152 7.13 2.45 -2.00
CA LEU A 152 8.36 1.95 -1.40
C LEU A 152 8.26 0.44 -1.09
N ASP A 153 7.48 -0.28 -1.89
CA ASP A 153 7.51 -1.74 -1.99
C ASP A 153 8.82 -2.18 -2.65
N ALA A 154 9.23 -3.42 -2.49
CA ALA A 154 10.45 -3.92 -3.12
C ALA A 154 10.35 -3.95 -4.66
N HIS A 155 9.14 -4.16 -5.18
CA HIS A 155 8.85 -4.35 -6.59
C HIS A 155 8.33 -3.07 -7.25
N GLY A 156 8.44 -2.99 -8.58
CA GLY A 156 7.90 -1.87 -9.34
C GLY A 156 6.38 -1.82 -9.34
N GLY A 157 5.82 -0.62 -9.24
CA GLY A 157 4.39 -0.34 -9.30
C GLY A 157 3.87 -0.17 -10.74
N GLY A 158 4.27 -1.05 -11.68
CA GLY A 158 3.89 -0.95 -13.10
C GLY A 158 2.38 -0.97 -13.34
N GLY A 159 1.60 -1.64 -12.48
CA GLY A 159 0.13 -1.56 -12.49
C GLY A 159 -0.35 -0.15 -12.20
N THR A 160 0.14 0.47 -11.13
CA THR A 160 -0.14 1.86 -10.76
C THR A 160 0.20 2.81 -11.89
N ALA A 161 1.45 2.75 -12.40
CA ALA A 161 1.91 3.60 -13.50
C ALA A 161 1.01 3.49 -14.74
N SER A 162 0.62 2.26 -15.11
CA SER A 162 -0.26 2.03 -16.27
C SER A 162 -1.67 2.64 -16.11
N LEU A 163 -2.19 2.67 -14.89
CA LEU A 163 -3.54 3.15 -14.58
C LEU A 163 -3.62 4.67 -14.46
N ILE A 164 -2.53 5.34 -14.07
CA ILE A 164 -2.48 6.79 -13.95
C ILE A 164 -1.94 7.46 -15.23
N SER A 165 -1.53 6.69 -16.22
CA SER A 165 -1.00 7.22 -17.51
C SER A 165 -1.95 8.25 -18.11
N GLY A 166 -1.43 9.44 -18.40
CA GLY A 166 -2.21 10.58 -18.89
C GLY A 166 -3.00 11.36 -17.84
N ASN A 167 -2.98 10.96 -16.57
CA ASN A 167 -3.55 11.75 -15.48
C ASN A 167 -2.53 12.75 -14.94
N VAL A 168 -2.77 14.03 -15.20
CA VAL A 168 -1.86 15.12 -14.80
C VAL A 168 -1.89 15.47 -13.30
N ARG A 169 -2.86 14.94 -12.54
CA ARG A 169 -3.02 15.22 -11.12
C ARG A 169 -2.41 14.16 -10.22
N ILE A 170 -2.16 12.96 -10.75
CA ILE A 170 -1.59 11.85 -9.97
C ILE A 170 -0.19 11.59 -10.48
N SER A 171 0.78 11.69 -9.60
CA SER A 171 2.18 11.31 -9.85
C SER A 171 2.56 10.06 -9.07
N HIS A 172 3.57 9.35 -9.54
CA HIS A 172 4.08 8.14 -8.92
C HIS A 172 5.58 8.29 -8.68
N LEU A 173 6.01 8.13 -7.44
CA LEU A 173 7.44 7.95 -7.09
C LEU A 173 7.61 6.51 -6.63
N ASP A 174 8.35 5.74 -7.41
CA ASP A 174 8.52 4.30 -7.28
C ASP A 174 10.02 3.95 -7.12
N LEU A 175 10.42 3.52 -5.92
CA LEU A 175 11.78 3.12 -5.59
C LEU A 175 11.86 1.60 -5.47
N VAL A 176 12.51 0.96 -6.42
CA VAL A 176 12.53 -0.49 -6.60
C VAL A 176 13.85 -1.09 -6.14
N VAL A 177 13.81 -2.20 -5.41
CA VAL A 177 14.98 -2.97 -5.01
C VAL A 177 14.98 -4.40 -5.60
N ASP A 178 13.83 -4.87 -6.10
CA ASP A 178 13.67 -6.08 -6.90
C ASP A 178 13.02 -5.70 -8.25
N PRO A 179 13.67 -5.93 -9.41
CA PRO A 179 13.23 -5.42 -10.70
C PRO A 179 12.06 -6.20 -11.32
N PHE A 180 11.09 -6.64 -10.51
CA PHE A 180 9.82 -7.15 -11.00
C PHE A 180 8.83 -5.99 -11.24
N ASP A 181 8.10 -5.99 -12.34
CA ASP A 181 7.06 -5.03 -12.74
C ASP A 181 7.50 -3.55 -12.74
N VAL A 182 8.77 -3.30 -13.09
CA VAL A 182 9.31 -1.94 -13.26
C VAL A 182 8.70 -1.24 -14.48
N HIS A 183 8.65 0.09 -14.45
CA HIS A 183 8.24 0.95 -15.56
C HIS A 183 9.30 2.03 -15.84
N GLU A 184 9.11 2.84 -16.87
CA GLU A 184 10.13 3.79 -17.35
C GLU A 184 10.57 4.83 -16.31
N ASP A 185 9.67 5.21 -15.38
CA ASP A 185 9.93 6.19 -14.34
C ASP A 185 10.34 5.54 -12.99
N SER A 186 10.42 4.20 -12.89
CA SER A 186 10.89 3.52 -11.68
C SER A 186 12.36 3.82 -11.42
N ILE A 187 12.70 4.12 -10.17
CA ILE A 187 14.09 4.30 -9.75
C ILE A 187 14.63 2.95 -9.26
N ASP A 188 15.38 2.25 -10.10
CA ASP A 188 15.98 0.96 -9.76
C ASP A 188 17.19 1.12 -8.83
N LEU A 189 17.05 0.64 -7.62
CA LEU A 189 18.04 0.64 -6.55
C LEU A 189 18.50 -0.78 -6.17
N SER A 190 18.21 -1.79 -6.99
CA SER A 190 18.50 -3.22 -6.72
C SER A 190 19.97 -3.51 -6.47
N ARG A 191 20.88 -2.63 -6.92
CA ARG A 191 22.33 -2.74 -6.73
C ARG A 191 22.90 -1.68 -5.79
N ARG A 192 22.05 -0.97 -5.07
CA ARG A 192 22.46 0.11 -4.16
C ARG A 192 22.48 -0.35 -2.71
N SER A 193 23.31 0.30 -1.93
CA SER A 193 23.31 0.09 -0.48
C SER A 193 22.05 0.67 0.18
N PRO A 194 21.64 0.20 1.37
CA PRO A 194 20.55 0.80 2.13
C PRO A 194 20.72 2.30 2.42
N LEU A 195 21.94 2.78 2.58
CA LEU A 195 22.23 4.20 2.78
C LEU A 195 22.04 5.00 1.49
N ASP A 196 22.43 4.43 0.33
CA ASP A 196 22.14 5.05 -0.97
C ASP A 196 20.63 5.13 -1.20
N TYR A 197 19.89 4.07 -0.84
CA TYR A 197 18.42 4.06 -0.93
C TYR A 197 17.82 5.22 -0.10
N LEU A 198 18.21 5.39 1.16
CA LEU A 198 17.71 6.48 1.99
C LEU A 198 18.11 7.86 1.43
N THR A 199 19.31 7.99 0.86
CA THR A 199 19.79 9.21 0.23
C THR A 199 18.96 9.57 -1.00
N VAL A 200 18.70 8.60 -1.87
CA VAL A 200 17.87 8.79 -3.07
C VAL A 200 16.42 9.11 -2.68
N LEU A 201 15.86 8.38 -1.71
CA LEU A 201 14.51 8.65 -1.18
C LEU A 201 14.40 10.11 -0.71
N SER A 202 15.32 10.55 0.17
CA SER A 202 15.30 11.90 0.71
C SER A 202 15.40 12.96 -0.40
N ALA A 203 16.33 12.78 -1.34
CA ALA A 203 16.52 13.70 -2.46
C ALA A 203 15.28 13.76 -3.38
N SER A 204 14.66 12.61 -3.67
CA SER A 204 13.45 12.53 -4.49
C SER A 204 12.28 13.24 -3.81
N LEU A 205 12.06 13.01 -2.52
CA LEU A 205 11.00 13.67 -1.75
C LEU A 205 11.16 15.19 -1.71
N GLU A 206 12.41 15.69 -1.55
CA GLU A 206 12.68 17.15 -1.53
C GLU A 206 12.35 17.86 -2.85
N ALA A 207 12.36 17.14 -3.97
CA ALA A 207 12.01 17.67 -5.29
C ALA A 207 10.49 17.77 -5.52
N LEU A 208 9.68 17.11 -4.70
CA LEU A 208 8.23 16.99 -4.91
C LEU A 208 7.43 18.01 -4.09
N ARG A 209 6.29 18.43 -4.64
CA ARG A 209 5.35 19.37 -3.98
C ARG A 209 3.90 18.88 -4.14
N PRO A 210 3.55 17.69 -3.63
CA PRO A 210 2.17 17.21 -3.63
C PRO A 210 1.30 18.05 -2.70
N ASP A 211 -0.01 17.90 -2.82
CA ASP A 211 -1.00 18.40 -1.84
C ASP A 211 -1.71 17.23 -1.11
N PHE A 212 -1.47 15.99 -1.54
CA PHE A 212 -1.86 14.76 -0.85
C PHE A 212 -0.87 13.64 -1.14
N VAL A 213 -0.60 12.77 -0.14
CA VAL A 213 0.30 11.61 -0.29
C VAL A 213 -0.43 10.32 0.04
N ILE A 214 -0.30 9.32 -0.85
CA ILE A 214 -0.73 7.94 -0.64
C ILE A 214 0.53 7.08 -0.60
N TYR A 215 0.87 6.56 0.57
CA TYR A 215 2.10 5.82 0.79
C TYR A 215 1.86 4.31 0.78
N ASN A 216 2.44 3.60 -0.18
CA ASN A 216 2.50 2.15 -0.25
C ASN A 216 3.73 1.69 0.54
N ALA A 217 3.54 1.33 1.82
CA ALA A 217 4.60 1.10 2.79
C ALA A 217 5.05 -0.37 2.80
N GLY A 218 5.63 -0.86 1.70
CA GLY A 218 6.09 -2.24 1.56
C GLY A 218 7.22 -2.59 2.54
N MET A 219 7.15 -3.79 3.11
CA MET A 219 8.15 -4.32 4.04
C MET A 219 8.97 -5.46 3.43
N ASP A 220 8.72 -5.82 2.19
CA ASP A 220 9.49 -6.79 1.42
C ASP A 220 10.88 -6.28 0.99
N VAL A 221 11.10 -4.99 1.07
CA VAL A 221 12.46 -4.40 0.99
C VAL A 221 13.38 -4.84 2.13
N ALA A 222 12.82 -5.40 3.22
CA ALA A 222 13.60 -5.80 4.38
C ALA A 222 14.43 -7.06 4.10
N GLU A 223 15.58 -7.15 4.74
CA GLU A 223 16.46 -8.32 4.70
C GLU A 223 15.70 -9.61 5.08
N GLY A 224 15.93 -10.67 4.32
CA GLY A 224 15.25 -11.96 4.49
C GLY A 224 13.92 -12.08 3.74
N ASP A 225 13.53 -11.08 2.97
CA ASP A 225 12.44 -11.08 2.00
C ASP A 225 13.02 -10.84 0.58
N CYS A 226 12.53 -9.86 -0.19
CA CYS A 226 13.03 -9.52 -1.53
C CYS A 226 14.21 -8.54 -1.48
N GLY A 227 14.34 -7.78 -0.37
CA GLY A 227 15.36 -6.74 -0.24
C GLY A 227 16.79 -7.26 -0.27
N PRO A 228 17.73 -6.49 -0.83
CA PRO A 228 19.14 -6.79 -0.74
C PRO A 228 19.61 -6.75 0.72
N GLY A 229 20.71 -7.47 1.03
CA GLY A 229 21.25 -7.53 2.38
C GLY A 229 21.50 -6.15 2.99
N GLY A 230 21.26 -6.03 4.29
CA GLY A 230 21.47 -4.81 5.05
C GLY A 230 20.24 -3.90 5.25
N PHE A 231 19.10 -4.23 4.66
CA PHE A 231 17.82 -3.55 4.96
C PHE A 231 17.25 -4.08 6.28
N ASP A 232 17.97 -3.84 7.36
CA ASP A 232 17.59 -4.22 8.72
C ASP A 232 16.47 -3.31 9.29
N SER A 233 16.02 -3.62 10.50
CA SER A 233 14.97 -2.85 11.17
C SER A 233 15.32 -1.37 11.40
N ARG A 234 16.62 -0.99 11.42
CA ARG A 234 17.06 0.40 11.61
C ARG A 234 16.86 1.17 10.31
N ILE A 235 17.21 0.57 9.17
CA ILE A 235 17.00 1.15 7.85
C ILE A 235 15.50 1.33 7.57
N ILE A 236 14.70 0.30 7.88
CA ILE A 236 13.24 0.40 7.77
C ILE A 236 12.70 1.55 8.64
N ALA A 237 13.10 1.63 9.90
CA ALA A 237 12.66 2.71 10.79
C ALA A 237 13.11 4.10 10.28
N ALA A 238 14.33 4.22 9.74
CA ALA A 238 14.82 5.46 9.15
C ALA A 238 14.01 5.88 7.92
N ARG A 239 13.64 4.93 7.04
CA ARG A 239 12.77 5.16 5.90
C ARG A 239 11.42 5.74 6.34
N GLU A 240 10.77 5.11 7.31
CA GLU A 240 9.48 5.57 7.82
C GLU A 240 9.57 6.99 8.39
N VAL A 241 10.60 7.25 9.21
CA VAL A 241 10.84 8.59 9.77
C VAL A 241 11.03 9.62 8.65
N THR A 242 11.85 9.31 7.64
CA THR A 242 12.11 10.20 6.50
C THR A 242 10.80 10.59 5.78
N VAL A 243 9.93 9.63 5.52
CA VAL A 243 8.65 9.86 4.81
C VAL A 243 7.72 10.75 5.63
N PHE A 244 7.48 10.40 6.90
CA PHE A 244 6.51 11.15 7.71
C PHE A 244 7.03 12.52 8.14
N GLU A 245 8.33 12.69 8.46
CA GLU A 245 8.93 14.00 8.73
C GLU A 245 8.88 14.91 7.50
N TRP A 246 9.11 14.38 6.30
CA TRP A 246 8.96 15.14 5.07
C TRP A 246 7.51 15.59 4.87
N ALA A 247 6.53 14.69 4.98
CA ALA A 247 5.11 15.04 4.81
C ALA A 247 4.65 16.10 5.85
N GLN A 248 5.05 15.95 7.12
CA GLN A 248 4.76 16.91 8.17
C GLN A 248 5.40 18.27 7.88
N ARG A 249 6.66 18.29 7.46
CA ARG A 249 7.41 19.52 7.19
C ARG A 249 6.84 20.33 6.04
N ILE A 250 6.34 19.66 4.98
CA ILE A 250 5.68 20.36 3.87
C ILE A 250 4.18 20.58 4.11
N GLY A 251 3.63 20.10 5.23
CA GLY A 251 2.26 20.36 5.68
C GLY A 251 1.19 19.66 4.85
N VAL A 252 1.45 18.45 4.33
CA VAL A 252 0.50 17.72 3.48
C VAL A 252 -0.10 16.52 4.21
N PRO A 253 -1.39 16.22 4.01
CA PRO A 253 -1.98 15.00 4.51
C PRO A 253 -1.38 13.77 3.83
N ILE A 254 -1.19 12.71 4.63
CA ILE A 254 -0.64 11.44 4.18
C ILE A 254 -1.49 10.28 4.66
N CYS A 255 -1.87 9.36 3.76
CA CYS A 255 -2.37 8.05 4.15
C CYS A 255 -1.41 6.94 3.71
N TYR A 256 -1.47 5.78 4.37
CA TYR A 256 -0.61 4.65 4.06
C TYR A 256 -1.33 3.31 4.07
N GLY A 257 -0.81 2.36 3.27
CA GLY A 257 -1.17 0.95 3.26
C GLY A 257 0.04 0.05 3.60
N LEU A 258 -0.20 -1.23 3.95
CA LEU A 258 0.89 -2.15 4.34
C LEU A 258 1.75 -2.63 3.17
N ALA A 259 1.18 -2.77 1.97
CA ALA A 259 1.86 -3.30 0.78
C ALA A 259 2.55 -4.66 0.97
N GLY A 260 3.69 -4.92 0.32
CA GLY A 260 4.46 -6.15 0.40
C GLY A 260 5.03 -6.48 1.78
N GLY A 261 5.62 -7.65 1.89
CA GLY A 261 6.23 -8.21 3.09
C GLY A 261 5.68 -9.58 3.44
N TYR A 262 6.58 -10.55 3.61
CA TYR A 262 6.26 -11.97 3.67
C TYR A 262 7.07 -12.68 4.75
N GLU A 263 6.51 -13.80 5.28
CA GLU A 263 7.28 -14.76 6.07
C GLU A 263 8.23 -15.55 5.14
N SER A 264 9.42 -15.86 5.62
CA SER A 264 10.38 -16.69 4.91
C SER A 264 11.15 -17.55 5.93
N PRO A 265 11.98 -18.52 5.47
CA PRO A 265 12.83 -19.28 6.38
C PRO A 265 13.77 -18.41 7.24
N THR A 266 14.07 -17.20 6.79
CA THR A 266 14.97 -16.25 7.47
C THR A 266 14.24 -15.07 8.12
N ARG A 267 12.92 -14.93 7.91
CA ARG A 267 12.09 -13.84 8.43
C ARG A 267 10.83 -14.33 9.10
N SER A 268 10.75 -14.21 10.42
CA SER A 268 9.57 -14.62 11.18
C SER A 268 8.39 -13.64 11.02
N ARG A 269 7.18 -14.13 11.31
CA ARG A 269 5.96 -13.32 11.40
C ARG A 269 6.09 -12.17 12.37
N GLU A 270 6.73 -12.40 13.51
CA GLU A 270 6.94 -11.37 14.54
C GLU A 270 7.80 -10.24 13.99
N SER A 271 8.85 -10.55 13.22
CA SER A 271 9.70 -9.56 12.56
C SER A 271 8.92 -8.78 11.49
N LEU A 272 8.15 -9.46 10.65
CA LEU A 272 7.29 -8.84 9.65
C LEU A 272 6.29 -7.87 10.30
N VAL A 273 5.57 -8.32 11.33
CA VAL A 273 4.62 -7.49 12.08
C VAL A 273 5.32 -6.30 12.74
N ALA A 274 6.53 -6.49 13.28
CA ALA A 274 7.31 -5.41 13.89
C ALA A 274 7.67 -4.33 12.87
N HIS A 275 8.02 -4.69 11.62
CA HIS A 275 8.29 -3.75 10.54
C HIS A 275 7.05 -2.96 10.15
N HIS A 276 5.90 -3.59 9.90
CA HIS A 276 4.64 -2.87 9.63
C HIS A 276 4.23 -1.95 10.79
N ARG A 277 4.49 -2.35 12.04
CA ARG A 277 4.27 -1.48 13.21
C ARG A 277 5.22 -0.28 13.25
N SER A 278 6.38 -0.32 12.57
CA SER A 278 7.28 0.84 12.48
C SER A 278 6.63 1.97 11.70
N THR A 279 5.92 1.67 10.60
CA THR A 279 5.12 2.66 9.85
C THR A 279 4.07 3.32 10.75
N ILE A 280 3.28 2.49 11.45
CA ILE A 280 2.19 2.98 12.32
C ILE A 280 2.74 3.89 13.44
N ARG A 281 3.86 3.49 14.05
CA ARG A 281 4.50 4.27 15.13
C ARG A 281 5.12 5.57 14.62
N ALA A 282 5.75 5.54 13.44
CA ALA A 282 6.33 6.74 12.84
C ALA A 282 5.22 7.73 12.47
N ALA A 283 4.15 7.25 11.85
CA ALA A 283 2.97 8.05 11.50
C ALA A 283 2.35 8.73 12.73
N GLU A 284 2.10 7.97 13.80
CA GLU A 284 1.55 8.50 15.05
C GLU A 284 2.47 9.51 15.71
N ARG A 285 3.74 9.18 15.88
CA ARG A 285 4.70 10.03 16.58
C ARG A 285 4.94 11.36 15.88
N ILE A 286 4.89 11.39 14.55
CA ILE A 286 5.31 12.53 13.74
C ILE A 286 4.10 13.37 13.30
N CYS A 287 3.01 12.74 12.89
CA CYS A 287 1.85 13.39 12.27
C CYS A 287 0.56 13.26 13.11
N GLY A 288 0.56 12.43 14.16
CA GLY A 288 -0.60 12.13 15.01
C GLY A 288 -1.04 13.23 15.98
#